data_5e7a91c1d31d28c463abf4a3ce55231f
#
_entry.id   5e7a91c1d31d28c463abf4a3ce55231f
#
_cell.length_a   1.000
_cell.length_b   1.000
_cell.length_c   1.000
_cell.angle_alpha   90.00
_cell.angle_beta   90.00
_cell.angle_gamma   90.00
#
_symmetry.space_group_name_H-M   'P 1'
#
loop_
_entity.id
_entity.type
_entity.pdbx_description
1 polymer ?
#
loop_
_entity_poly.entity_id
_entity_poly.type
_entity_poly.pdbx_seq_one_letter_code
_entity_poly.pdbx_strand_id
1 'polypeptide(L)'
;MTEEKINPMQKVKIEKVVLNVGAIGDELDKGFRLLKLLSNGKPAKMKSKKRIPTLNVRPGLEVGAVVTLRKNFPELLKKLLIAENNTFRKKQVSENNFSFGIKEYIEIPGMEYQRDIGIMGLDVTVVFKRTGRRVGLRKIKRGKVSKRQRVSPSEIIKFMEENFQTKFIGK
;
A
#
# COMPACT_ATOMS: atom_id res chain seq x y z
N MET A 1 -28.90 -21.92 8.40
CA MET A 1 -27.46 -21.73 8.54
C MET A 1 -27.24 -20.65 9.57
N THR A 2 -26.79 -21.00 10.75
CA THR A 2 -26.52 -20.07 11.86
C THR A 2 -25.32 -19.19 11.48
N GLU A 3 -25.54 -17.90 11.28
CA GLU A 3 -24.47 -16.92 11.16
C GLU A 3 -23.62 -16.99 12.44
N GLU A 4 -22.43 -17.57 12.36
CA GLU A 4 -21.47 -17.52 13.45
C GLU A 4 -21.21 -16.03 13.77
N LYS A 5 -21.62 -15.60 14.97
CA LYS A 5 -21.37 -14.26 15.48
C LYS A 5 -19.86 -14.06 15.64
N ILE A 6 -19.18 -13.69 14.55
CA ILE A 6 -17.75 -13.41 14.57
C ILE A 6 -17.51 -12.26 15.54
N ASN A 7 -16.64 -12.47 16.52
CA ASN A 7 -16.28 -11.46 17.50
C ASN A 7 -15.76 -10.19 16.76
N PRO A 8 -16.34 -9.00 17.01
CA PRO A 8 -15.93 -7.75 16.35
C PRO A 8 -14.45 -7.44 16.45
N MET A 9 -13.76 -7.96 17.48
CA MET A 9 -12.31 -7.81 17.68
C MET A 9 -11.46 -8.65 16.71
N GLN A 10 -12.02 -9.70 16.15
CA GLN A 10 -11.34 -10.57 15.19
C GLN A 10 -11.50 -10.07 13.75
N LYS A 11 -12.47 -9.20 13.50
CA LYS A 11 -12.80 -8.71 12.14
C LYS A 11 -11.61 -7.98 11.52
N VAL A 12 -11.19 -8.45 10.35
CA VAL A 12 -10.14 -7.82 9.54
C VAL A 12 -10.65 -6.52 8.92
N LYS A 13 -9.84 -5.47 8.96
CA LYS A 13 -10.12 -4.17 8.33
C LYS A 13 -8.86 -3.63 7.68
N ILE A 14 -9.01 -2.89 6.59
CA ILE A 14 -7.90 -2.12 6.02
C ILE A 14 -7.59 -0.94 6.95
N GLU A 15 -6.34 -0.77 7.30
CA GLU A 15 -5.86 0.35 8.12
C GLU A 15 -5.51 1.55 7.28
N LYS A 16 -4.76 1.33 6.21
CA LYS A 16 -4.25 2.35 5.31
C LYS A 16 -3.80 1.74 4.00
N VAL A 17 -3.77 2.55 2.98
CA VAL A 17 -3.10 2.26 1.71
C VAL A 17 -1.92 3.20 1.58
N VAL A 18 -0.76 2.69 1.23
CA VAL A 18 0.47 3.43 1.04
C VAL A 18 0.85 3.32 -0.43
N LEU A 19 1.01 4.46 -1.09
CA LEU A 19 1.56 4.53 -2.44
C LEU A 19 2.99 5.04 -2.33
N ASN A 20 3.91 4.41 -3.03
CA ASN A 20 5.32 4.71 -3.02
C ASN A 20 5.86 4.79 -4.44
N VAL A 21 6.75 5.75 -4.68
CA VAL A 21 7.54 5.85 -5.91
C VAL A 21 8.99 6.03 -5.50
N GLY A 22 9.87 5.13 -5.96
CA GLY A 22 11.30 5.19 -5.75
C GLY A 22 11.99 5.81 -6.95
N ALA A 23 12.63 6.97 -6.76
CA ALA A 23 13.39 7.66 -7.80
C ALA A 23 14.37 8.66 -7.18
N ILE A 24 15.29 9.21 -7.98
CA ILE A 24 16.30 10.18 -7.56
C ILE A 24 16.26 11.39 -8.50
N GLY A 25 16.49 12.60 -7.96
CA GLY A 25 16.56 13.83 -8.74
C GLY A 25 15.23 14.19 -9.40
N ASP A 26 15.26 14.57 -10.69
CA ASP A 26 14.08 15.05 -11.44
C ASP A 26 12.97 14.00 -11.56
N GLU A 27 13.34 12.73 -11.64
CA GLU A 27 12.35 11.63 -11.65
C GLU A 27 11.56 11.56 -10.34
N LEU A 28 12.19 11.90 -9.21
CA LEU A 28 11.50 11.96 -7.93
C LEU A 28 10.44 13.06 -7.90
N ASP A 29 10.73 14.21 -8.51
CA ASP A 29 9.77 15.31 -8.58
C ASP A 29 8.57 14.96 -9.48
N LYS A 30 8.81 14.22 -10.55
CA LYS A 30 7.74 13.64 -11.39
C LYS A 30 6.89 12.65 -10.58
N GLY A 31 7.52 11.73 -9.85
CA GLY A 31 6.83 10.78 -8.97
C GLY A 31 6.04 11.48 -7.86
N PHE A 32 6.57 12.55 -7.30
CA PHE A 32 5.85 13.36 -6.32
C PHE A 32 4.58 14.00 -6.90
N ARG A 33 4.65 14.52 -8.13
CA ARG A 33 3.48 15.06 -8.86
C ARG A 33 2.46 13.96 -9.14
N LEU A 34 2.91 12.78 -9.60
CA LEU A 34 2.05 11.62 -9.83
C LEU A 34 1.26 11.23 -8.57
N LEU A 35 1.95 11.08 -7.43
CA LEU A 35 1.30 10.75 -6.16
C LEU A 35 0.29 11.81 -5.71
N LYS A 36 0.56 13.08 -5.97
CA LYS A 36 -0.35 14.19 -5.67
C LYS A 36 -1.63 14.09 -6.50
N LEU A 37 -1.51 13.75 -7.78
CA LEU A 37 -2.66 13.56 -8.69
C LEU A 37 -3.53 12.38 -8.28
N LEU A 38 -2.90 11.23 -8.01
CA LEU A 38 -3.61 10.00 -7.66
C LEU A 38 -4.37 10.08 -6.34
N SER A 39 -3.77 10.73 -5.35
CA SER A 39 -4.25 10.58 -3.97
C SER A 39 -5.02 11.77 -3.43
N ASN A 40 -5.04 12.93 -4.10
CA ASN A 40 -5.49 14.21 -3.53
C ASN A 40 -4.91 14.49 -2.13
N GLY A 41 -3.83 13.75 -1.76
CA GLY A 41 -3.16 13.82 -0.46
C GLY A 41 -1.93 14.71 -0.49
N LYS A 42 -1.21 14.72 0.62
CA LYS A 42 0.09 15.39 0.73
C LYS A 42 1.19 14.32 0.68
N PRO A 43 1.85 14.10 -0.46
CA PRO A 43 3.01 13.21 -0.53
C PRO A 43 4.16 13.76 0.32
N ALA A 44 5.00 12.88 0.81
CA ALA A 44 6.21 13.23 1.54
C ALA A 44 7.42 12.63 0.81
N LYS A 45 8.48 13.43 0.65
CA LYS A 45 9.77 12.96 0.14
C LYS A 45 10.53 12.26 1.27
N MET A 46 11.10 11.11 0.97
CA MET A 46 11.82 10.28 1.94
C MET A 46 13.33 10.36 1.69
N LYS A 47 14.07 10.67 2.75
CA LYS A 47 15.53 10.78 2.70
C LYS A 47 16.19 9.47 3.07
N SER A 48 17.26 9.11 2.35
CA SER A 48 18.07 7.93 2.66
C SER A 48 18.82 8.10 3.98
N LYS A 49 18.83 7.05 4.78
CA LYS A 49 19.63 6.96 6.01
C LYS A 49 20.97 6.27 5.82
N LYS A 50 21.12 5.53 4.71
CA LYS A 50 22.32 4.72 4.41
C LYS A 50 22.94 5.14 3.09
N ARG A 51 24.25 4.91 2.97
CA ARG A 51 24.97 5.02 1.70
C ARG A 51 24.78 3.72 0.91
N ILE A 52 24.35 3.83 -0.35
CA ILE A 52 24.20 2.71 -1.27
C ILE A 52 24.96 3.07 -2.56
N PRO A 53 26.26 2.65 -2.68
CA PRO A 53 27.10 3.05 -3.81
C PRO A 53 26.53 2.63 -5.18
N THR A 54 25.95 1.43 -5.26
CA THR A 54 25.36 0.88 -6.51
C THR A 54 24.25 1.73 -7.09
N LEU A 55 23.53 2.50 -6.26
CA LEU A 55 22.44 3.38 -6.66
C LEU A 55 22.84 4.86 -6.56
N ASN A 56 24.11 5.20 -6.35
CA ASN A 56 24.60 6.57 -6.13
C ASN A 56 23.88 7.32 -5.00
N VAL A 57 23.35 6.58 -4.00
CA VAL A 57 22.59 7.14 -2.88
C VAL A 57 23.53 7.48 -1.72
N ARG A 58 23.47 8.74 -1.26
CA ARG A 58 24.17 9.24 -0.07
C ARG A 58 23.16 9.44 1.08
N PRO A 59 23.63 9.38 2.35
CA PRO A 59 22.80 9.78 3.48
C PRO A 59 22.26 11.20 3.30
N GLY A 60 20.96 11.41 3.57
CA GLY A 60 20.29 12.69 3.41
C GLY A 60 19.72 12.96 2.01
N LEU A 61 20.11 12.20 0.98
CA LEU A 61 19.55 12.32 -0.37
C LEU A 61 18.09 11.87 -0.39
N GLU A 62 17.24 12.59 -1.09
CA GLU A 62 15.85 12.23 -1.33
C GLU A 62 15.77 11.11 -2.36
N VAL A 63 15.18 9.97 -1.99
CA VAL A 63 15.20 8.72 -2.78
C VAL A 63 13.83 8.11 -3.03
N GLY A 64 12.78 8.76 -2.55
CA GLY A 64 11.43 8.27 -2.77
C GLY A 64 10.38 9.26 -2.33
N ALA A 65 9.21 9.15 -2.92
CA ALA A 65 8.01 9.87 -2.54
C ALA A 65 6.96 8.86 -2.03
N VAL A 66 6.31 9.19 -0.92
CA VAL A 66 5.33 8.31 -0.27
C VAL A 66 4.08 9.10 0.09
N VAL A 67 2.92 8.51 -0.15
CA VAL A 67 1.65 9.02 0.36
C VAL A 67 0.92 7.92 1.14
N THR A 68 0.32 8.29 2.26
CA THR A 68 -0.43 7.36 3.11
C THR A 68 -1.88 7.78 3.19
N LEU A 69 -2.77 6.94 2.69
CA LEU A 69 -4.20 7.14 2.67
C LEU A 69 -4.87 6.33 3.79
N ARG A 70 -5.62 7.00 4.66
CA ARG A 70 -6.38 6.37 5.77
C ARG A 70 -7.88 6.53 5.62
N LYS A 71 -8.31 7.46 4.76
CA LYS A 71 -9.72 7.74 4.45
C LYS A 71 -9.86 7.82 2.93
N ASN A 72 -11.06 7.58 2.42
CA ASN A 72 -11.41 7.71 1.00
C ASN A 72 -10.52 6.92 0.02
N PHE A 73 -10.00 5.77 0.48
CA PHE A 73 -9.15 4.90 -0.34
C PHE A 73 -9.87 3.77 -1.09
N PRO A 74 -11.13 3.36 -0.77
CA PRO A 74 -11.73 2.17 -1.37
C PRO A 74 -11.89 2.27 -2.89
N GLU A 75 -12.32 3.43 -3.40
CA GLU A 75 -12.48 3.67 -4.84
C GLU A 75 -11.14 3.68 -5.57
N LEU A 76 -10.16 4.38 -5.00
CA LEU A 76 -8.80 4.40 -5.55
C LEU A 76 -8.20 2.99 -5.54
N LEU A 77 -8.36 2.24 -4.45
CA LEU A 77 -7.86 0.86 -4.36
C LEU A 77 -8.46 -0.03 -5.45
N LYS A 78 -9.77 0.08 -5.72
CA LYS A 78 -10.42 -0.66 -6.82
C LYS A 78 -9.77 -0.33 -8.17
N LYS A 79 -9.54 0.95 -8.47
CA LYS A 79 -8.86 1.38 -9.70
C LYS A 79 -7.44 0.81 -9.82
N LEU A 80 -6.67 0.84 -8.72
CA LEU A 80 -5.32 0.30 -8.68
C LEU A 80 -5.28 -1.24 -8.86
N LEU A 81 -6.27 -1.96 -8.34
CA LEU A 81 -6.37 -3.41 -8.53
C LEU A 81 -6.76 -3.77 -9.97
N ILE A 82 -7.61 -2.99 -10.62
CA ILE A 82 -8.00 -3.17 -12.02
C ILE A 82 -6.78 -2.99 -12.94
N ALA A 83 -5.88 -2.07 -12.66
CA ALA A 83 -4.66 -1.85 -13.42
C ALA A 83 -3.79 -3.12 -13.53
N GLU A 84 -3.81 -4.00 -12.52
CA GLU A 84 -3.13 -5.30 -12.54
C GLU A 84 -4.09 -6.47 -12.84
N ASN A 85 -5.21 -6.19 -13.54
CA ASN A 85 -6.22 -7.20 -13.93
C ASN A 85 -6.74 -8.05 -12.77
N ASN A 86 -6.72 -7.52 -11.54
CA ASN A 86 -7.11 -8.21 -10.30
C ASN A 86 -6.41 -9.55 -10.05
N THR A 87 -5.21 -9.77 -10.65
CA THR A 87 -4.51 -11.06 -10.59
C THR A 87 -3.17 -10.90 -9.90
N PHE A 88 -2.98 -11.57 -8.76
CA PHE A 88 -1.82 -11.38 -7.89
C PHE A 88 -1.19 -12.71 -7.51
N ARG A 89 0.08 -12.69 -7.07
CA ARG A 89 0.80 -13.86 -6.56
C ARG A 89 0.66 -13.95 -5.05
N LYS A 90 0.46 -15.16 -4.51
CA LYS A 90 0.39 -15.38 -3.05
C LYS A 90 1.63 -14.86 -2.31
N LYS A 91 2.81 -14.85 -2.94
CA LYS A 91 4.06 -14.30 -2.38
C LYS A 91 4.02 -12.80 -2.09
N GLN A 92 3.12 -12.05 -2.73
CA GLN A 92 2.94 -10.60 -2.51
C GLN A 92 2.18 -10.30 -1.21
N VAL A 93 1.63 -11.33 -0.57
CA VAL A 93 0.90 -11.22 0.69
C VAL A 93 1.81 -11.63 1.84
N SER A 94 2.00 -10.73 2.80
CA SER A 94 2.76 -10.96 4.04
C SER A 94 1.86 -10.77 5.26
N GLU A 95 2.37 -11.02 6.47
CA GLU A 95 1.61 -10.73 7.70
C GLU A 95 1.19 -9.25 7.74
N ASN A 96 -0.09 -8.98 7.89
CA ASN A 96 -0.72 -7.66 7.97
C ASN A 96 -0.60 -6.78 6.72
N ASN A 97 0.04 -7.19 5.66
CA ASN A 97 0.16 -6.38 4.45
C ASN A 97 0.08 -7.19 3.16
N PHE A 98 -0.33 -6.49 2.11
CA PHE A 98 -0.36 -6.96 0.74
C PHE A 98 0.26 -5.86 -0.13
N SER A 99 1.27 -6.20 -0.92
CA SER A 99 2.01 -5.24 -1.75
C SER A 99 2.08 -5.71 -3.19
N PHE A 100 1.85 -4.78 -4.12
CA PHE A 100 1.99 -5.01 -5.55
C PHE A 100 2.52 -3.75 -6.24
N GLY A 101 3.15 -3.91 -7.39
CA GLY A 101 3.67 -2.81 -8.21
C GLY A 101 2.83 -2.66 -9.47
N ILE A 102 2.57 -1.43 -9.87
CA ILE A 102 1.98 -1.07 -11.15
C ILE A 102 3.11 -0.54 -12.01
N LYS A 103 3.27 -1.10 -13.22
CA LYS A 103 4.38 -0.74 -14.11
C LYS A 103 4.23 0.65 -14.67
N GLU A 104 3.02 1.00 -15.08
CA GLU A 104 2.71 2.28 -15.68
C GLU A 104 1.43 2.86 -15.09
N TYR A 105 1.46 4.11 -14.66
CA TYR A 105 0.29 4.77 -14.08
C TYR A 105 -0.86 4.95 -15.08
N ILE A 106 -0.57 4.87 -16.37
CA ILE A 106 -1.55 4.99 -17.48
C ILE A 106 -2.54 3.82 -17.47
N GLU A 107 -2.11 2.64 -16.97
CA GLU A 107 -2.97 1.46 -16.83
C GLU A 107 -4.10 1.66 -15.79
N ILE A 108 -4.00 2.71 -14.96
CA ILE A 108 -5.01 3.02 -13.94
C ILE A 108 -6.24 3.66 -14.60
N PRO A 109 -7.44 3.08 -14.44
CA PRO A 109 -8.66 3.63 -15.04
C PRO A 109 -8.92 5.09 -14.63
N GLY A 110 -9.06 5.96 -15.65
CA GLY A 110 -9.30 7.38 -15.46
C GLY A 110 -8.05 8.24 -15.32
N MET A 111 -6.87 7.67 -15.63
CA MET A 111 -5.62 8.43 -15.74
C MET A 111 -5.24 8.61 -17.22
N GLU A 112 -4.86 9.82 -17.59
CA GLU A 112 -4.36 10.17 -18.92
C GLU A 112 -2.86 10.42 -18.86
N TYR A 113 -2.19 10.19 -20.00
CA TYR A 113 -0.76 10.47 -20.12
C TYR A 113 -0.46 11.95 -19.94
N GLN A 114 0.45 12.25 -19.01
CA GLN A 114 0.95 13.61 -18.77
C GLN A 114 2.42 13.73 -19.17
N ARG A 115 2.72 14.66 -20.09
CA ARG A 115 4.07 14.91 -20.60
C ARG A 115 5.06 15.28 -19.48
N ASP A 116 4.59 16.01 -18.47
CA ASP A 116 5.41 16.46 -17.33
C ASP A 116 5.85 15.32 -16.42
N ILE A 117 5.12 14.20 -16.40
CA ILE A 117 5.40 13.03 -15.57
C ILE A 117 6.15 11.97 -16.37
N GLY A 118 5.76 11.77 -17.64
CA GLY A 118 6.29 10.69 -18.48
C GLY A 118 5.75 9.32 -18.05
N ILE A 119 6.42 8.25 -18.46
CA ILE A 119 6.07 6.87 -18.09
C ILE A 119 6.72 6.57 -16.73
N MET A 120 5.92 6.21 -15.75
CA MET A 120 6.39 5.92 -14.40
C MET A 120 5.52 4.88 -13.70
N GLY A 121 6.17 3.96 -12.99
CA GLY A 121 5.51 2.98 -12.15
C GLY A 121 5.37 3.44 -10.69
N LEU A 122 4.57 2.71 -9.93
CA LEU A 122 4.39 2.94 -8.51
C LEU A 122 4.13 1.63 -7.75
N ASP A 123 4.54 1.61 -6.49
CA ASP A 123 4.26 0.52 -5.57
C ASP A 123 3.07 0.84 -4.68
N VAL A 124 2.19 -0.13 -4.52
CA VAL A 124 1.00 -0.05 -3.68
C VAL A 124 1.13 -1.04 -2.54
N THR A 125 0.96 -0.57 -1.31
CA THR A 125 0.94 -1.43 -0.13
C THR A 125 -0.35 -1.21 0.66
N VAL A 126 -1.14 -2.26 0.78
CA VAL A 126 -2.37 -2.29 1.59
C VAL A 126 -2.05 -2.89 2.95
N VAL A 127 -2.32 -2.15 4.03
CA VAL A 127 -2.05 -2.59 5.40
C VAL A 127 -3.35 -2.96 6.08
N PHE A 128 -3.39 -4.16 6.65
CA PHE A 128 -4.53 -4.71 7.37
C PHE A 128 -4.34 -4.65 8.88
N LYS A 129 -5.45 -4.55 9.59
CA LYS A 129 -5.47 -4.62 11.06
C LYS A 129 -6.72 -5.30 11.56
N ARG A 130 -6.64 -5.80 12.78
CA ARG A 130 -7.82 -6.11 13.62
C ARG A 130 -8.07 -4.97 14.60
N THR A 131 -9.27 -4.88 15.13
CA THR A 131 -9.60 -3.96 16.22
C THR A 131 -8.69 -4.20 17.41
N GLY A 132 -8.38 -3.15 18.19
CA GLY A 132 -7.50 -3.26 19.38
C GLY A 132 -6.03 -2.92 19.13
N ARG A 133 -5.56 -2.77 17.89
CA ARG A 133 -4.15 -2.41 17.57
C ARG A 133 -3.69 -1.08 18.17
N ARG A 134 -4.62 -0.20 18.58
CA ARG A 134 -4.29 1.10 19.18
C ARG A 134 -3.39 0.98 20.44
N VAL A 135 -3.50 -0.12 21.19
CA VAL A 135 -2.66 -0.38 22.35
C VAL A 135 -1.17 -0.31 22.03
N GLY A 136 -0.77 -0.83 20.86
CA GLY A 136 0.61 -0.78 20.39
C GLY A 136 1.04 0.54 19.73
N LEU A 137 0.08 1.41 19.36
CA LEU A 137 0.34 2.66 18.64
C LEU A 137 0.28 3.91 19.51
N ARG A 138 -0.41 3.84 20.66
CA ARG A 138 -0.56 4.98 21.56
C ARG A 138 0.79 5.43 22.10
N LYS A 139 0.95 6.76 22.32
CA LYS A 139 2.20 7.36 22.82
C LYS A 139 2.44 7.02 24.30
N ILE A 140 1.39 7.12 25.13
CA ILE A 140 1.45 6.92 26.58
C ILE A 140 0.98 5.50 26.90
N LYS A 141 1.63 4.82 27.85
CA LYS A 141 1.33 3.44 28.28
C LYS A 141 1.22 2.46 27.11
N ARG A 142 2.18 2.53 26.19
CA ARG A 142 2.26 1.65 25.02
C ARG A 142 2.43 0.19 25.47
N GLY A 143 1.51 -0.68 25.04
CA GLY A 143 1.56 -2.12 25.32
C GLY A 143 2.02 -2.93 24.11
N LYS A 144 2.38 -4.17 24.33
CA LYS A 144 2.67 -5.15 23.28
C LYS A 144 1.36 -5.70 22.71
N VAL A 145 1.31 -5.85 21.38
CA VAL A 145 0.20 -6.52 20.69
C VAL A 145 0.56 -7.98 20.51
N SER A 146 -0.33 -8.89 20.94
CA SER A 146 -0.07 -10.34 20.82
C SER A 146 0.04 -10.79 19.36
N LYS A 147 0.76 -11.88 19.10
CA LYS A 147 0.87 -12.49 17.77
C LYS A 147 -0.50 -12.89 17.19
N ARG A 148 -1.44 -13.30 18.03
CA ARG A 148 -2.82 -13.66 17.64
C ARG A 148 -3.63 -12.51 17.03
N GLN A 149 -3.23 -11.26 17.31
CA GLN A 149 -3.84 -10.05 16.74
C GLN A 149 -3.32 -9.72 15.33
N ARG A 150 -2.29 -10.40 14.86
CA ARG A 150 -1.80 -10.24 13.50
C ARG A 150 -2.77 -10.91 12.54
N VAL A 151 -2.90 -10.33 11.36
CA VAL A 151 -3.69 -10.90 10.27
C VAL A 151 -2.79 -11.83 9.47
N SER A 152 -3.19 -13.09 9.32
CA SER A 152 -2.45 -14.07 8.54
C SER A 152 -2.62 -13.83 7.03
N PRO A 153 -1.66 -14.28 6.20
CA PRO A 153 -1.77 -14.16 4.74
C PRO A 153 -3.05 -14.81 4.17
N SER A 154 -3.45 -15.96 4.72
CA SER A 154 -4.68 -16.65 4.30
C SER A 154 -5.95 -15.85 4.55
N GLU A 155 -6.02 -15.12 5.66
CA GLU A 155 -7.15 -14.24 5.98
C GLU A 155 -7.18 -13.00 5.08
N ILE A 156 -6.00 -12.47 4.71
CA ILE A 156 -5.90 -11.33 3.78
C ILE A 156 -6.40 -11.75 2.41
N ILE A 157 -5.99 -12.93 1.91
CA ILE A 157 -6.43 -13.46 0.63
C ILE A 157 -7.95 -13.57 0.60
N LYS A 158 -8.56 -14.25 1.59
CA LYS A 158 -10.02 -14.37 1.69
C LYS A 158 -10.72 -13.00 1.71
N PHE A 159 -10.20 -12.06 2.52
CA PHE A 159 -10.75 -10.71 2.61
C PHE A 159 -10.71 -9.98 1.26
N MET A 160 -9.62 -10.12 0.51
CA MET A 160 -9.46 -9.47 -0.79
C MET A 160 -10.32 -10.13 -1.88
N GLU A 161 -10.47 -11.44 -1.86
CA GLU A 161 -11.36 -12.18 -2.77
C GLU A 161 -12.84 -11.79 -2.55
N GLU A 162 -13.29 -11.72 -1.29
CA GLU A 162 -14.68 -11.39 -0.93
C GLU A 162 -15.04 -9.92 -1.24
N ASN A 163 -14.16 -8.97 -0.93
CA ASN A 163 -14.49 -7.54 -1.00
C ASN A 163 -14.06 -6.87 -2.32
N PHE A 164 -13.03 -7.39 -3.00
CA PHE A 164 -12.45 -6.78 -4.19
C PHE A 164 -12.39 -7.71 -5.40
N GLN A 165 -12.89 -8.95 -5.28
CA GLN A 165 -12.94 -9.93 -6.37
C GLN A 165 -11.54 -10.19 -6.99
N THR A 166 -10.49 -10.13 -6.18
CA THR A 166 -9.13 -10.40 -6.63
C THR A 166 -8.87 -11.90 -6.74
N LYS A 167 -7.98 -12.32 -7.66
CA LYS A 167 -7.57 -13.70 -7.86
C LYS A 167 -6.11 -13.86 -7.46
N PHE A 168 -5.80 -14.85 -6.60
CA PHE A 168 -4.43 -15.14 -6.19
C PHE A 168 -3.94 -16.43 -6.83
N ILE A 169 -2.92 -16.32 -7.70
CA ILE A 169 -2.36 -17.42 -8.48
C ILE A 169 -1.01 -17.86 -7.88
N GLY A 170 -0.78 -19.18 -7.93
CA GLY A 170 0.53 -19.80 -7.75
C GLY A 170 1.02 -19.91 -6.32
N LYS A 171 2.14 -20.65 -6.27
CA LYS A 171 2.92 -20.89 -5.05
C LYS A 171 3.61 -19.63 -4.56
#